data_564ba7632b37463d7478630dcbc1b6cb
#
_entry.id   564ba7632b37463d7478630dcbc1b6cb
#
_cell.length_a   1.000
_cell.length_b   1.000
_cell.length_c   1.000
_cell.angle_alpha   90.00
_cell.angle_beta   90.00
_cell.angle_gamma   90.00
#
_symmetry.space_group_name_H-M   'P 1'
#
loop_
_entity.id
_entity.type
_entity.pdbx_description
1 polymer ?
#
loop_
_entity_poly.entity_id
_entity_poly.type
_entity_poly.pdbx_seq_one_letter_code
_entity_poly.pdbx_strand_id
1 'polypeptide(L)'
;MARFGMVIDTKKCVGCQDCVIACKTENQLPEGHDRDWIVTESYGKFPDIQLEIRTERCNHCTNTPCVSCCPTGASHIHNVGGVVLVDHDLCIGCKACVQACPYDARYIHPDGYADKCTFCIHRVEKGLNPACIEVCPTFCMHFGDLDDPNSEVSKLLQSRKYHVTLADAGTEPNIFYLT
;
A
#
# COMPACT_ATOMS: atom_id res chain seq x y z
N MET A 1 9.43 -13.73 11.57
CA MET A 1 9.29 -12.26 11.79
C MET A 1 7.93 -11.89 11.26
N ALA A 2 7.25 -10.93 11.87
CA ALA A 2 5.96 -10.46 11.34
C ALA A 2 6.12 -9.93 9.90
N ARG A 3 5.14 -10.17 9.06
CA ARG A 3 5.05 -9.62 7.69
C ARG A 3 3.73 -8.89 7.55
N PHE A 4 3.80 -7.56 7.66
CA PHE A 4 2.59 -6.75 7.58
C PHE A 4 2.07 -6.63 6.16
N GLY A 5 0.76 -6.74 6.03
CA GLY A 5 0.05 -6.57 4.78
C GLY A 5 -1.35 -6.04 4.98
N MET A 6 -2.01 -5.80 3.88
CA MET A 6 -3.35 -5.25 3.85
C MET A 6 -4.25 -6.09 2.95
N VAL A 7 -5.48 -6.30 3.39
CA VAL A 7 -6.53 -6.98 2.62
C VAL A 7 -7.66 -5.98 2.39
N ILE A 8 -8.06 -5.81 1.15
CA ILE A 8 -9.08 -4.84 0.73
C ILE A 8 -10.25 -5.57 0.09
N ASP A 9 -11.44 -5.43 0.64
CA ASP A 9 -12.67 -5.98 0.09
C ASP A 9 -13.23 -5.02 -0.98
N THR A 10 -13.01 -5.32 -2.26
CA THR A 10 -13.41 -4.47 -3.36
C THR A 10 -14.93 -4.35 -3.49
N LYS A 11 -15.68 -5.34 -3.01
CA LYS A 11 -17.16 -5.29 -2.99
C LYS A 11 -17.73 -4.32 -1.97
N LYS A 12 -16.94 -3.96 -0.96
CA LYS A 12 -17.33 -2.98 0.06
C LYS A 12 -16.79 -1.59 -0.21
N CYS A 13 -15.75 -1.45 -1.02
CA CYS A 13 -15.18 -0.16 -1.34
C CYS A 13 -16.16 0.65 -2.21
N VAL A 14 -16.47 1.86 -1.75
CA VAL A 14 -17.39 2.79 -2.44
C VAL A 14 -16.67 3.99 -3.07
N GLY A 15 -15.33 4.02 -3.00
CA GLY A 15 -14.53 5.10 -3.60
C GLY A 15 -14.70 6.47 -2.93
N CYS A 16 -15.06 6.51 -1.64
CA CYS A 16 -15.36 7.76 -0.92
C CYS A 16 -14.15 8.70 -0.74
N GLN A 17 -12.92 8.20 -0.93
CA GLN A 17 -11.64 8.92 -0.76
C GLN A 17 -11.27 9.28 0.69
N ASP A 18 -12.01 8.85 1.70
CA ASP A 18 -11.68 9.12 3.11
C ASP A 18 -10.28 8.60 3.47
N CYS A 19 -9.87 7.44 2.92
CA CYS A 19 -8.53 6.89 3.10
C CYS A 19 -7.43 7.82 2.53
N VAL A 20 -7.68 8.46 1.38
CA VAL A 20 -6.77 9.40 0.74
C VAL A 20 -6.61 10.65 1.61
N ILE A 21 -7.72 11.23 2.06
CA ILE A 21 -7.74 12.43 2.92
C ILE A 21 -7.07 12.14 4.26
N ALA A 22 -7.40 11.00 4.89
CA ALA A 22 -6.79 10.61 6.15
C ALA A 22 -5.26 10.41 6.01
N CYS A 23 -4.81 9.81 4.91
CA CYS A 23 -3.39 9.65 4.63
C CYS A 23 -2.68 11.00 4.48
N LYS A 24 -3.31 11.95 3.76
CA LYS A 24 -2.80 13.31 3.60
C LYS A 24 -2.66 14.03 4.94
N THR A 25 -3.70 13.99 5.76
CA THR A 25 -3.74 14.67 7.06
C THR A 25 -2.74 14.05 8.05
N GLU A 26 -2.74 12.73 8.17
CA GLU A 26 -1.86 12.01 9.10
C GLU A 26 -0.37 12.20 8.78
N ASN A 27 -0.03 12.20 7.49
CA ASN A 27 1.36 12.26 7.05
C ASN A 27 1.78 13.64 6.53
N GLN A 28 0.91 14.66 6.64
CA GLN A 28 1.17 16.04 6.21
C GLN A 28 1.70 16.13 4.79
N LEU A 29 1.03 15.42 3.86
CA LEU A 29 1.52 15.32 2.48
C LEU A 29 1.42 16.67 1.77
N PRO A 30 2.41 17.02 0.93
CA PRO A 30 2.41 18.27 0.18
C PRO A 30 1.26 18.31 -0.84
N GLU A 31 0.84 19.51 -1.20
CA GLU A 31 -0.17 19.72 -2.23
C GLU A 31 0.24 19.04 -3.55
N GLY A 32 -0.74 18.43 -4.23
CA GLY A 32 -0.53 17.74 -5.50
C GLY A 32 0.07 16.33 -5.39
N HIS A 33 0.34 15.83 -4.17
CA HIS A 33 0.90 14.49 -3.96
C HIS A 33 0.02 13.63 -3.07
N ASP A 34 -0.07 12.34 -3.42
CA ASP A 34 -0.84 11.33 -2.71
C ASP A 34 0.01 10.06 -2.48
N ARG A 35 -0.21 9.39 -1.35
CA ARG A 35 0.36 8.07 -1.05
C ARG A 35 -0.66 6.94 -1.26
N ASP A 36 -1.91 7.31 -1.52
CA ASP A 36 -3.08 6.45 -1.63
C ASP A 36 -4.03 7.06 -2.67
N TRP A 37 -4.62 6.27 -3.54
CA TRP A 37 -5.53 6.74 -4.60
C TRP A 37 -6.63 5.72 -4.88
N ILE A 38 -7.72 6.17 -5.47
CA ILE A 38 -8.83 5.30 -5.87
C ILE A 38 -8.70 4.94 -7.35
N VAL A 39 -8.84 3.66 -7.63
CA VAL A 39 -8.92 3.12 -8.98
C VAL A 39 -10.33 2.60 -9.21
N THR A 40 -10.86 2.89 -10.39
CA THR A 40 -12.15 2.38 -10.86
C THR A 40 -11.92 1.70 -12.19
N GLU A 41 -12.17 0.40 -12.25
CA GLU A 41 -12.03 -0.41 -13.46
C GLU A 41 -13.36 -1.06 -13.84
N SER A 42 -13.65 -1.12 -15.13
CA SER A 42 -14.82 -1.80 -15.65
C SER A 42 -14.42 -3.03 -16.45
N TYR A 43 -15.11 -4.13 -16.20
CA TYR A 43 -14.89 -5.42 -16.85
C TYR A 43 -16.15 -5.90 -17.56
N GLY A 44 -15.98 -6.80 -18.53
CA GLY A 44 -17.10 -7.40 -19.26
C GLY A 44 -17.50 -6.64 -20.51
N LYS A 45 -18.65 -7.00 -21.07
CA LYS A 45 -19.28 -6.37 -22.23
C LYS A 45 -20.76 -6.16 -21.96
N PHE A 46 -21.31 -5.09 -22.52
CA PHE A 46 -22.75 -4.84 -22.42
C PHE A 46 -23.55 -6.07 -22.87
N PRO A 47 -24.61 -6.50 -22.10
CA PRO A 47 -25.15 -5.84 -20.89
C PRO A 47 -24.45 -6.23 -19.56
N ASP A 48 -23.52 -7.17 -19.57
CA ASP A 48 -22.89 -7.73 -18.36
C ASP A 48 -21.60 -6.98 -17.98
N ILE A 49 -21.74 -5.67 -17.69
CA ILE A 49 -20.64 -4.85 -17.23
C ILE A 49 -20.53 -4.94 -15.69
N GLN A 50 -19.33 -5.20 -15.22
CA GLN A 50 -18.98 -5.16 -13.79
C GLN A 50 -18.04 -4.00 -13.53
N LEU A 51 -18.21 -3.35 -12.37
CA LEU A 51 -17.35 -2.26 -11.89
C LEU A 51 -16.61 -2.72 -10.64
N GLU A 52 -15.29 -2.54 -10.63
CA GLU A 52 -14.47 -2.71 -9.44
C GLU A 52 -13.95 -1.34 -9.00
N ILE A 53 -14.16 -1.01 -7.74
CA ILE A 53 -13.61 0.18 -7.10
C ILE A 53 -12.67 -0.30 -6.00
N ARG A 54 -11.42 0.18 -6.01
CA ARG A 54 -10.43 -0.15 -5.00
C ARG A 54 -9.51 1.02 -4.71
N THR A 55 -8.92 1.00 -3.54
CA THR A 55 -7.85 1.93 -3.18
C THR A 55 -6.49 1.25 -3.42
N GLU A 56 -5.57 1.97 -4.03
CA GLU A 56 -4.19 1.50 -4.29
C GLU A 56 -3.15 2.38 -3.61
N ARG A 57 -2.00 1.81 -3.34
CA ARG A 57 -0.84 2.44 -2.67
C ARG A 57 0.41 1.59 -2.86
N CYS A 58 1.51 1.95 -2.20
CA CYS A 58 2.69 1.09 -2.16
C CYS A 58 2.35 -0.30 -1.61
N ASN A 59 2.71 -1.33 -2.35
CA ASN A 59 2.43 -2.73 -2.00
C ASN A 59 3.35 -3.33 -0.94
N HIS A 60 4.35 -2.60 -0.45
CA HIS A 60 5.35 -3.11 0.49
C HIS A 60 5.87 -4.51 0.14
N CYS A 61 6.22 -4.69 -1.14
CA CYS A 61 6.57 -5.97 -1.74
C CYS A 61 7.62 -6.74 -0.95
N THR A 62 7.56 -8.06 -0.95
CA THR A 62 8.59 -8.94 -0.37
C THR A 62 9.84 -8.92 -1.24
N ASN A 63 9.68 -9.05 -2.56
CA ASN A 63 10.75 -8.81 -3.52
C ASN A 63 10.72 -7.32 -3.93
N THR A 64 11.67 -6.54 -3.43
CA THR A 64 11.66 -5.07 -3.43
C THR A 64 12.59 -4.45 -4.49
N PRO A 65 12.19 -4.26 -5.76
CA PRO A 65 13.07 -3.66 -6.76
C PRO A 65 13.51 -2.23 -6.38
N CYS A 66 12.65 -1.51 -5.67
CA CYS A 66 12.93 -0.16 -5.22
C CYS A 66 13.95 -0.07 -4.07
N VAL A 67 14.20 -1.14 -3.35
CA VAL A 67 15.29 -1.24 -2.35
C VAL A 67 16.58 -1.65 -3.07
N SER A 68 16.49 -2.67 -3.92
CA SER A 68 17.66 -3.20 -4.63
C SER A 68 18.35 -2.18 -5.53
N CYS A 69 17.60 -1.23 -6.11
CA CYS A 69 18.17 -0.19 -6.98
C CYS A 69 18.65 1.06 -6.24
N CYS A 70 18.48 1.13 -4.89
CA CYS A 70 18.82 2.35 -4.15
C CYS A 70 20.34 2.46 -3.90
N PRO A 71 21.04 3.46 -4.48
CA PRO A 71 22.49 3.53 -4.38
C PRO A 71 23.00 3.93 -3.00
N THR A 72 22.15 4.60 -2.20
CA THR A 72 22.52 5.08 -0.85
C THR A 72 21.98 4.20 0.27
N GLY A 73 21.14 3.19 -0.07
CA GLY A 73 20.42 2.40 0.93
C GLY A 73 19.30 3.14 1.65
N ALA A 74 18.96 4.36 1.22
CA ALA A 74 17.86 5.14 1.79
C ALA A 74 16.52 4.37 1.71
N SER A 75 16.24 3.70 0.58
CA SER A 75 15.11 2.78 0.50
C SER A 75 15.51 1.45 1.12
N HIS A 76 14.82 1.04 2.19
CA HIS A 76 15.18 -0.15 2.96
C HIS A 76 13.94 -0.90 3.46
N ILE A 77 14.14 -2.12 3.92
CA ILE A 77 13.13 -2.93 4.59
C ILE A 77 13.29 -2.72 6.10
N HIS A 78 12.22 -2.26 6.75
CA HIS A 78 12.19 -2.06 8.19
C HIS A 78 12.07 -3.41 8.93
N ASN A 79 12.69 -3.54 10.08
CA ASN A 79 12.69 -4.77 10.88
C ASN A 79 11.32 -5.10 11.50
N VAL A 80 10.45 -4.12 11.65
CA VAL A 80 9.08 -4.32 12.12
C VAL A 80 8.16 -4.55 10.91
N GLY A 81 7.62 -5.76 10.81
CA GLY A 81 6.62 -6.14 9.80
C GLY A 81 7.09 -6.16 8.34
N GLY A 82 8.40 -6.06 8.06
CA GLY A 82 8.92 -6.05 6.69
C GLY A 82 8.49 -4.83 5.87
N VAL A 83 8.10 -3.74 6.53
CA VAL A 83 7.61 -2.52 5.86
C VAL A 83 8.73 -1.85 5.09
N VAL A 84 8.50 -1.54 3.82
CA VAL A 84 9.48 -0.80 3.02
C VAL A 84 9.40 0.68 3.39
N LEU A 85 10.52 1.28 3.76
CA LEU A 85 10.63 2.70 4.14
C LEU A 85 11.67 3.43 3.29
N VAL A 86 11.73 4.75 3.45
CA VAL A 86 12.77 5.62 2.89
C VAL A 86 13.32 6.48 4.03
N ASP A 87 14.61 6.40 4.23
CA ASP A 87 15.35 7.32 5.10
C ASP A 87 15.56 8.63 4.33
N HIS A 88 14.95 9.71 4.81
CA HIS A 88 14.97 10.99 4.13
C HIS A 88 16.37 11.64 4.16
N ASP A 89 17.15 11.41 5.22
CA ASP A 89 18.49 11.97 5.39
C ASP A 89 19.52 11.33 4.45
N LEU A 90 19.31 10.04 4.12
CA LEU A 90 20.14 9.29 3.18
C LEU A 90 19.69 9.44 1.72
N CYS A 91 18.46 9.92 1.49
CA CYS A 91 17.88 9.98 0.16
C CYS A 91 18.42 11.17 -0.64
N ILE A 92 19.05 10.90 -1.77
CA ILE A 92 19.58 11.93 -2.69
C ILE A 92 18.61 12.31 -3.83
N GLY A 93 17.37 11.84 -3.80
CA GLY A 93 16.36 12.17 -4.81
C GLY A 93 16.66 11.69 -6.23
N CYS A 94 17.48 10.67 -6.42
CA CYS A 94 17.95 10.19 -7.74
C CYS A 94 16.85 9.56 -8.62
N LYS A 95 15.64 9.34 -8.11
CA LYS A 95 14.47 8.77 -8.78
C LYS A 95 14.60 7.29 -9.22
N ALA A 96 15.70 6.60 -8.96
CA ALA A 96 15.87 5.20 -9.35
C ALA A 96 14.74 4.32 -8.80
N CYS A 97 14.37 4.48 -7.54
CA CYS A 97 13.28 3.73 -6.91
C CYS A 97 11.88 4.10 -7.42
N VAL A 98 11.69 5.31 -7.96
CA VAL A 98 10.45 5.72 -8.64
C VAL A 98 10.30 4.94 -9.95
N GLN A 99 11.35 4.91 -10.76
CA GLN A 99 11.37 4.17 -12.03
C GLN A 99 11.30 2.66 -11.86
N ALA A 100 11.88 2.13 -10.79
CA ALA A 100 11.87 0.69 -10.51
C ALA A 100 10.53 0.17 -9.96
N CYS A 101 9.63 1.06 -9.53
CA CYS A 101 8.34 0.66 -8.97
C CYS A 101 7.32 0.37 -10.08
N PRO A 102 6.86 -0.88 -10.27
CA PRO A 102 5.88 -1.18 -11.33
C PRO A 102 4.47 -0.64 -11.03
N TYR A 103 4.23 -0.21 -9.78
CA TYR A 103 2.93 0.28 -9.31
C TYR A 103 2.81 1.80 -9.33
N ASP A 104 3.83 2.53 -9.77
CA ASP A 104 3.91 3.99 -9.71
C ASP A 104 3.61 4.58 -8.30
N ALA A 105 3.97 3.82 -7.25
CA ALA A 105 3.59 4.12 -5.88
C ALA A 105 4.62 5.00 -5.14
N ARG A 106 5.48 5.72 -5.88
CA ARG A 106 6.49 6.61 -5.33
C ARG A 106 6.53 7.94 -6.08
N TYR A 107 6.76 9.00 -5.35
CA TYR A 107 6.99 10.33 -5.92
C TYR A 107 8.21 10.98 -5.27
N ILE A 108 8.65 12.12 -5.79
CA ILE A 108 9.68 12.95 -5.15
C ILE A 108 8.99 14.07 -4.40
N HIS A 109 9.21 14.10 -3.09
CA HIS A 109 8.75 15.17 -2.22
C HIS A 109 9.38 16.50 -2.64
N PRO A 110 8.70 17.66 -2.48
CA PRO A 110 9.31 18.98 -2.77
C PRO A 110 10.65 19.22 -2.08
N ASP A 111 10.88 18.63 -0.92
CA ASP A 111 12.14 18.68 -0.18
C ASP A 111 13.26 17.79 -0.77
N GLY A 112 13.02 17.11 -1.89
CA GLY A 112 14.03 16.41 -2.67
C GLY A 112 14.24 14.93 -2.35
N TYR A 113 13.48 14.31 -1.46
CA TYR A 113 13.55 12.87 -1.18
C TYR A 113 12.39 12.09 -1.82
N ALA A 114 12.56 10.77 -1.99
CA ALA A 114 11.50 9.89 -2.45
C ALA A 114 10.51 9.61 -1.32
N ASP A 115 9.22 9.68 -1.61
CA ASP A 115 8.17 9.42 -0.63
C ASP A 115 7.12 8.41 -1.16
N LYS A 116 6.40 7.77 -0.22
CA LYS A 116 5.37 6.76 -0.47
C LYS A 116 4.63 6.36 0.80
N CYS A 117 3.60 5.52 0.67
CA CYS A 117 2.93 4.90 1.83
C CYS A 117 3.96 4.19 2.75
N THR A 118 3.82 4.38 4.06
CA THR A 118 4.66 3.78 5.10
C THR A 118 3.90 2.79 5.98
N PHE A 119 2.68 2.39 5.61
CA PHE A 119 1.72 1.71 6.50
C PHE A 119 1.51 2.44 7.83
N CYS A 120 1.78 3.76 7.85
CA CYS A 120 1.76 4.55 9.09
C CYS A 120 2.57 3.89 10.21
N ILE A 121 3.82 3.47 9.93
CA ILE A 121 4.66 2.71 10.88
C ILE A 121 4.73 3.37 12.26
N HIS A 122 4.74 4.70 12.32
CA HIS A 122 4.72 5.49 13.55
C HIS A 122 3.47 5.27 14.43
N ARG A 123 2.36 4.80 13.82
CA ARG A 123 1.14 4.38 14.53
C ARG A 123 1.21 2.90 14.87
N VAL A 124 1.61 2.07 13.91
CA VAL A 124 1.66 0.61 14.03
C VAL A 124 2.59 0.17 15.16
N GLU A 125 3.74 0.81 15.33
CA GLU A 125 4.65 0.57 16.44
C GLU A 125 4.05 0.89 17.82
N LYS A 126 3.00 1.71 17.85
CA LYS A 126 2.22 2.01 19.08
C LYS A 126 0.98 1.11 19.22
N GLY A 127 0.84 0.08 18.39
CA GLY A 127 -0.31 -0.84 18.40
C GLY A 127 -1.60 -0.26 17.80
N LEU A 128 -1.50 0.83 17.02
CA LEU A 128 -2.64 1.45 16.34
C LEU A 128 -2.68 1.01 14.87
N ASN A 129 -3.85 1.01 14.26
CA ASN A 129 -3.99 0.79 12.83
C ASN A 129 -3.48 1.98 12.00
N PRO A 130 -3.12 1.76 10.72
CA PRO A 130 -2.93 2.83 9.75
C PRO A 130 -4.15 3.76 9.68
N ALA A 131 -3.92 5.06 9.54
CA ALA A 131 -4.99 6.08 9.58
C ALA A 131 -6.09 5.83 8.54
N CYS A 132 -5.74 5.38 7.34
CA CYS A 132 -6.69 5.08 6.27
C CYS A 132 -7.68 3.95 6.63
N ILE A 133 -7.31 3.03 7.51
CA ILE A 133 -8.19 1.95 7.98
C ILE A 133 -9.20 2.48 9.00
N GLU A 134 -8.74 3.30 9.94
CA GLU A 134 -9.58 3.84 11.01
C GLU A 134 -10.76 4.68 10.49
N VAL A 135 -10.58 5.36 9.35
CA VAL A 135 -11.60 6.23 8.78
C VAL A 135 -12.51 5.55 7.77
N CYS A 136 -12.23 4.29 7.39
CA CYS A 136 -12.98 3.63 6.33
C CYS A 136 -14.44 3.36 6.74
N PRO A 137 -15.44 4.04 6.16
CA PRO A 137 -16.84 3.95 6.61
C PRO A 137 -17.48 2.60 6.29
N THR A 138 -16.93 1.87 5.32
CA THR A 138 -17.44 0.55 4.91
C THR A 138 -16.65 -0.61 5.49
N PHE A 139 -15.59 -0.32 6.26
CA PHE A 139 -14.69 -1.33 6.83
C PHE A 139 -14.19 -2.31 5.79
N CYS A 140 -13.84 -1.79 4.60
CA CYS A 140 -13.37 -2.62 3.50
C CYS A 140 -11.88 -2.96 3.57
N MET A 141 -11.12 -2.30 4.44
CA MET A 141 -9.66 -2.47 4.58
C MET A 141 -9.31 -3.12 5.91
N HIS A 142 -8.45 -4.13 5.85
CA HIS A 142 -7.94 -4.87 7.00
C HIS A 142 -6.42 -4.85 6.96
N PHE A 143 -5.78 -4.68 8.11
CA PHE A 143 -4.31 -4.65 8.24
C PHE A 143 -3.88 -5.64 9.32
N GLY A 144 -2.75 -6.30 9.11
CA GLY A 144 -2.21 -7.22 10.11
C GLY A 144 -0.99 -8.00 9.63
N ASP A 145 -0.58 -8.94 10.47
CA ASP A 145 0.50 -9.86 10.17
C ASP A 145 0.00 -11.00 9.27
N LEU A 146 0.55 -11.09 8.07
CA LEU A 146 0.23 -12.14 7.10
C LEU A 146 0.78 -13.52 7.49
N ASP A 147 1.80 -13.55 8.36
CA ASP A 147 2.44 -14.78 8.81
C ASP A 147 1.82 -15.32 10.12
N ASP A 148 0.97 -14.54 10.80
CA ASP A 148 0.17 -15.02 11.93
C ASP A 148 -1.14 -15.66 11.42
N PRO A 149 -1.32 -16.99 11.56
CA PRO A 149 -2.54 -17.68 11.12
C PRO A 149 -3.81 -17.24 11.86
N ASN A 150 -3.65 -16.61 13.03
CA ASN A 150 -4.76 -16.10 13.84
C ASN A 150 -5.15 -14.66 13.49
N SER A 151 -4.36 -13.96 12.70
CA SER A 151 -4.66 -12.60 12.26
C SER A 151 -5.93 -12.57 11.39
N GLU A 152 -6.62 -11.44 11.40
CA GLU A 152 -7.80 -11.23 10.56
C GLU A 152 -7.45 -11.32 9.07
N VAL A 153 -6.33 -10.71 8.65
CA VAL A 153 -5.90 -10.72 7.25
C VAL A 153 -5.61 -12.14 6.76
N SER A 154 -4.93 -12.98 7.55
CA SER A 154 -4.66 -14.37 7.19
C SER A 154 -5.93 -15.20 7.07
N LYS A 155 -6.88 -15.04 7.98
CA LYS A 155 -8.19 -15.70 7.91
C LYS A 155 -9.00 -15.31 6.69
N LEU A 156 -8.99 -14.02 6.32
CA LEU A 156 -9.65 -13.53 5.11
C LEU A 156 -9.05 -14.16 3.85
N LEU A 157 -7.72 -14.20 3.75
CA LEU A 157 -7.02 -14.78 2.59
C LEU A 157 -7.21 -16.30 2.47
N GLN A 158 -7.41 -17.01 3.59
CA GLN A 158 -7.72 -18.45 3.58
C GLN A 158 -9.16 -18.76 3.17
N SER A 159 -10.10 -17.86 3.50
CA SER A 159 -11.53 -18.09 3.35
C SER A 159 -12.15 -17.50 2.09
N ARG A 160 -11.48 -16.55 1.44
CA ARG A 160 -12.02 -15.82 0.27
C ARG A 160 -11.03 -15.81 -0.89
N LYS A 161 -11.56 -15.72 -2.10
CA LYS A 161 -10.76 -15.50 -3.30
C LYS A 161 -10.20 -14.07 -3.29
N TYR A 162 -8.99 -13.94 -3.79
CA TYR A 162 -8.31 -12.65 -3.90
C TYR A 162 -7.43 -12.60 -5.14
N HIS A 163 -7.06 -11.41 -5.53
CA HIS A 163 -5.99 -11.15 -6.50
C HIS A 163 -5.01 -10.11 -5.95
N VAL A 164 -3.91 -9.94 -6.63
CA VAL A 164 -2.93 -8.87 -6.41
C VAL A 164 -2.76 -8.10 -7.71
N THR A 165 -2.42 -6.82 -7.61
CA THR A 165 -2.11 -6.02 -8.81
C THR A 165 -0.78 -6.44 -9.40
N LEU A 166 -0.67 -6.46 -10.74
CA LEU A 166 0.54 -6.76 -11.50
C LEU A 166 1.27 -8.03 -11.00
N ALA A 167 0.54 -9.15 -10.86
CA ALA A 167 1.09 -10.43 -10.39
C ALA A 167 2.35 -10.87 -11.16
N ASP A 168 2.40 -10.59 -12.47
CA ASP A 168 3.50 -10.95 -13.37
C ASP A 168 4.77 -10.10 -13.15
N ALA A 169 4.71 -9.04 -12.36
CA ALA A 169 5.88 -8.19 -12.05
C ALA A 169 6.91 -8.88 -11.12
N GLY A 170 6.55 -10.03 -10.52
CA GLY A 170 7.45 -10.83 -9.68
C GLY A 170 7.89 -10.14 -8.38
N THR A 171 7.14 -9.15 -7.90
CA THR A 171 7.50 -8.35 -6.73
C THR A 171 6.94 -8.89 -5.41
N GLU A 172 6.05 -9.89 -5.46
CA GLU A 172 5.38 -10.47 -4.29
C GLU A 172 4.73 -9.39 -3.40
N PRO A 173 3.64 -8.74 -3.89
CA PRO A 173 2.98 -7.65 -3.16
C PRO A 173 2.31 -8.15 -1.87
N ASN A 174 2.29 -7.30 -0.84
CA ASN A 174 1.63 -7.56 0.45
C ASN A 174 0.29 -6.80 0.60
N ILE A 175 -0.30 -6.38 -0.52
CA ILE A 175 -1.69 -5.90 -0.58
C ILE A 175 -2.50 -6.85 -1.44
N PHE A 176 -3.64 -7.29 -0.91
CA PHE A 176 -4.51 -8.29 -1.52
C PHE A 176 -5.92 -7.72 -1.68
N TYR A 177 -6.56 -8.01 -2.80
CA TYR A 177 -7.90 -7.53 -3.14
C TYR A 177 -8.86 -8.71 -3.17
N LEU A 178 -9.84 -8.74 -2.25
CA LEU A 178 -10.87 -9.78 -2.20
C LEU A 178 -11.91 -9.56 -3.30
N THR A 179 -12.34 -10.68 -3.95
CA THR A 179 -13.27 -10.67 -5.06
C THR A 179 -14.56 -11.45 -4.77
#